data_9817f3b47eeb9bad2b5690eb8f2bdba0
#
_entry.id   9817f3b47eeb9bad2b5690eb8f2bdba0
#
_cell.length_a   1.000
_cell.length_b   1.000
_cell.length_c   1.000
_cell.angle_alpha   90.00
_cell.angle_beta   90.00
_cell.angle_gamma   90.00
#
_symmetry.space_group_name_H-M   'P 1'
#
loop_
_entity.id
_entity.type
_entity.pdbx_description
1 polymer ?
#
loop_
_entity_poly.entity_id
_entity_poly.type
_entity_poly.pdbx_seq_one_letter_code
_entity_poly.pdbx_strand_id
1 'polypeptide(L)'
;MINANRPIINLDLDLLRTFVAVADLNTFAAAAAAVCRTQSAVSQQMQRLEQLVGKELFARHGRNKLLTEHGIQLLGYARKILRFNDEACSSLMFSNLQGVLTIGASDESADTILPFLLSRISSVYPKLALDVRVKRNAYMVDMVKSQEVDLVVTTNQPHSLDCLNLRTSPTHWYCAAEYVLQRGEPVPLVLLDDPSPFRDMVLETLNAAGIPW
;
A
#
# COMPACT_ATOMS: atom_id res chain seq x y z
N MET A 1 -18.11 -29.46 -18.63
CA MET A 1 -18.97 -28.86 -19.66
C MET A 1 -18.90 -27.34 -19.51
N ILE A 2 -18.21 -26.66 -20.41
CA ILE A 2 -18.15 -25.20 -20.45
C ILE A 2 -19.52 -24.74 -20.98
N ASN A 3 -20.23 -23.97 -20.16
CA ASN A 3 -21.56 -23.46 -20.50
C ASN A 3 -21.43 -22.52 -21.71
N ALA A 4 -21.80 -22.98 -22.90
CA ALA A 4 -21.60 -22.34 -24.21
C ALA A 4 -22.40 -21.03 -24.44
N ASN A 5 -23.00 -20.45 -23.39
CA ASN A 5 -23.91 -19.29 -23.55
C ASN A 5 -23.57 -18.11 -22.62
N ARG A 6 -22.35 -17.99 -22.09
CA ARG A 6 -21.93 -16.76 -21.42
C ARG A 6 -21.15 -15.89 -22.41
N PRO A 7 -21.56 -14.64 -22.61
CA PRO A 7 -20.79 -13.72 -23.45
C PRO A 7 -19.38 -13.58 -22.88
N ILE A 8 -18.37 -13.74 -23.74
CA ILE A 8 -16.97 -13.47 -23.35
C ILE A 8 -16.84 -11.96 -23.20
N ILE A 9 -16.62 -11.49 -21.98
CA ILE A 9 -16.37 -10.08 -21.67
C ILE A 9 -14.86 -9.91 -21.52
N ASN A 10 -14.28 -9.05 -22.37
CA ASN A 10 -12.88 -8.67 -22.26
C ASN A 10 -12.76 -7.32 -21.53
N LEU A 11 -12.09 -7.33 -20.39
CA LEU A 11 -11.81 -6.11 -19.63
C LEU A 11 -10.54 -5.46 -20.19
N ASP A 12 -10.66 -4.19 -20.56
CA ASP A 12 -9.55 -3.37 -21.03
C ASP A 12 -8.69 -2.93 -19.82
N LEU A 13 -7.39 -3.15 -19.90
CA LEU A 13 -6.44 -2.81 -18.82
C LEU A 13 -6.40 -1.30 -18.53
N ASP A 14 -6.58 -0.47 -19.55
CA ASP A 14 -6.62 0.99 -19.40
C ASP A 14 -7.87 1.43 -18.60
N LEU A 15 -9.01 0.79 -18.85
CA LEU A 15 -10.23 1.00 -18.06
C LEU A 15 -10.03 0.55 -16.61
N LEU A 16 -9.36 -0.58 -16.40
CA LEU A 16 -9.06 -1.07 -15.05
C LEU A 16 -8.08 -0.16 -14.30
N ARG A 17 -7.04 0.38 -14.95
CA ARG A 17 -6.11 1.34 -14.34
C ARG A 17 -6.84 2.60 -13.89
N THR A 18 -7.68 3.16 -14.77
CA THR A 18 -8.48 4.33 -14.46
C THR A 18 -9.47 4.04 -13.32
N PHE A 19 -10.09 2.86 -13.32
CA PHE A 19 -11.02 2.44 -12.28
C PHE A 19 -10.33 2.35 -10.90
N VAL A 20 -9.16 1.73 -10.84
CA VAL A 20 -8.35 1.65 -9.60
C VAL A 20 -7.97 3.04 -9.12
N ALA A 21 -7.51 3.93 -10.02
CA ALA A 21 -7.16 5.31 -9.66
C ALA A 21 -8.36 6.08 -9.08
N VAL A 22 -9.56 5.91 -9.64
CA VAL A 22 -10.79 6.54 -9.10
C VAL A 22 -11.14 5.97 -7.73
N ALA A 23 -10.99 4.66 -7.53
CA ALA A 23 -11.27 4.00 -6.26
C ALA A 23 -10.32 4.46 -5.15
N ASP A 24 -9.02 4.63 -5.47
CA ASP A 24 -7.99 5.00 -4.49
C ASP A 24 -8.06 6.50 -4.13
N LEU A 25 -8.39 7.36 -5.11
CA LEU A 25 -8.39 8.82 -4.94
C LEU A 25 -9.79 9.41 -4.66
N ASN A 26 -10.83 8.58 -4.66
CA ASN A 26 -12.21 8.90 -4.32
C ASN A 26 -12.88 10.00 -5.17
N THR A 27 -12.19 10.60 -6.14
CA THR A 27 -12.74 11.63 -7.03
C THR A 27 -12.27 11.45 -8.47
N PHE A 28 -13.13 11.77 -9.43
CA PHE A 28 -12.77 11.72 -10.84
C PHE A 28 -11.70 12.76 -11.22
N ALA A 29 -11.70 13.91 -10.57
CA ALA A 29 -10.71 14.96 -10.81
C ALA A 29 -9.29 14.54 -10.38
N ALA A 30 -9.14 13.97 -9.18
CA ALA A 30 -7.85 13.47 -8.69
C ALA A 30 -7.36 12.29 -9.53
N ALA A 31 -8.24 11.36 -9.88
CA ALA A 31 -7.91 10.25 -10.76
C ALA A 31 -7.47 10.73 -12.15
N ALA A 32 -8.14 11.72 -12.71
CA ALA A 32 -7.78 12.29 -14.02
C ALA A 32 -6.35 12.86 -14.03
N ALA A 33 -5.96 13.57 -12.98
CA ALA A 33 -4.59 14.05 -12.81
C ALA A 33 -3.59 12.89 -12.73
N ALA A 34 -3.91 11.85 -11.94
CA ALA A 34 -3.04 10.70 -11.74
C ALA A 34 -2.82 9.86 -13.02
N VAL A 35 -3.86 9.75 -13.87
CA VAL A 35 -3.76 8.99 -15.14
C VAL A 35 -3.48 9.88 -16.36
N CYS A 36 -3.12 11.15 -16.17
CA CYS A 36 -2.83 12.13 -17.22
C CYS A 36 -3.96 12.24 -18.26
N ARG A 37 -5.22 12.31 -17.80
CA ARG A 37 -6.42 12.44 -18.62
C ARG A 37 -7.30 13.61 -18.13
N THR A 38 -8.32 13.96 -18.92
CA THR A 38 -9.35 14.92 -18.49
C THR A 38 -10.39 14.21 -17.60
N GLN A 39 -11.03 14.96 -16.71
CA GLN A 39 -12.11 14.43 -15.87
C GLN A 39 -13.27 13.86 -16.69
N SER A 40 -13.60 14.48 -17.84
CA SER A 40 -14.63 13.98 -18.75
C SER A 40 -14.25 12.64 -19.37
N ALA A 41 -12.98 12.46 -19.77
CA ALA A 41 -12.48 11.19 -20.28
C ALA A 41 -12.55 10.08 -19.22
N VAL A 42 -12.14 10.37 -17.98
CA VAL A 42 -12.27 9.44 -16.86
C VAL A 42 -13.73 9.05 -16.61
N SER A 43 -14.65 10.02 -16.63
CA SER A 43 -16.07 9.75 -16.46
C SER A 43 -16.61 8.84 -17.57
N GLN A 44 -16.24 9.08 -18.83
CA GLN A 44 -16.62 8.23 -19.96
C GLN A 44 -16.04 6.82 -19.86
N GLN A 45 -14.79 6.69 -19.44
CA GLN A 45 -14.15 5.40 -19.21
C GLN A 45 -14.88 4.59 -18.14
N MET A 46 -15.27 5.21 -17.02
CA MET A 46 -16.02 4.53 -15.96
C MET A 46 -17.41 4.09 -16.45
N GLN A 47 -18.12 4.95 -17.17
CA GLN A 47 -19.41 4.57 -17.79
C GLN A 47 -19.25 3.39 -18.75
N ARG A 48 -18.20 3.40 -19.59
CA ARG A 48 -17.90 2.28 -20.50
C ARG A 48 -17.61 0.99 -19.73
N LEU A 49 -16.86 1.06 -18.62
CA LEU A 49 -16.57 -0.10 -17.80
C LEU A 49 -17.85 -0.66 -17.16
N GLU A 50 -18.72 0.21 -16.61
CA GLU A 50 -20.01 -0.17 -16.03
C GLU A 50 -20.94 -0.82 -17.08
N GLN A 51 -20.96 -0.30 -18.29
CA GLN A 51 -21.70 -0.91 -19.41
C GLN A 51 -21.17 -2.30 -19.79
N LEU A 52 -19.84 -2.47 -19.83
CA LEU A 52 -19.21 -3.76 -20.12
C LEU A 52 -19.54 -4.83 -19.08
N VAL A 53 -19.50 -4.47 -17.80
CA VAL A 53 -19.79 -5.43 -16.73
C VAL A 53 -21.28 -5.53 -16.41
N GLY A 54 -22.11 -4.61 -16.95
CA GLY A 54 -23.54 -4.58 -16.74
C GLY A 54 -23.96 -4.25 -15.28
N LYS A 55 -23.09 -3.56 -14.54
CA LYS A 55 -23.29 -3.20 -13.12
C LYS A 55 -22.75 -1.81 -12.85
N GLU A 56 -23.44 -1.06 -11.97
CA GLU A 56 -22.89 0.17 -11.41
C GLU A 56 -21.76 -0.16 -10.44
N LEU A 57 -20.63 0.49 -10.63
CA LEU A 57 -19.43 0.31 -9.80
C LEU A 57 -19.28 1.43 -8.78
N PHE A 58 -19.88 2.58 -9.05
CA PHE A 58 -19.85 3.75 -8.19
C PHE A 58 -21.26 4.22 -7.84
N ALA A 59 -21.48 4.49 -6.56
CA ALA A 59 -22.66 5.21 -6.07
C ALA A 59 -22.34 6.70 -5.93
N ARG A 60 -23.34 7.56 -6.18
CA ARG A 60 -23.23 9.01 -5.94
C ARG A 60 -23.43 9.29 -4.45
N HIS A 61 -22.44 9.90 -3.82
CA HIS A 61 -22.57 10.41 -2.46
C HIS A 61 -21.98 11.83 -2.38
N GLY A 62 -22.81 12.82 -2.65
CA GLY A 62 -22.37 14.22 -2.76
C GLY A 62 -21.33 14.42 -3.86
N ARG A 63 -20.18 14.99 -3.51
CA ARG A 63 -19.03 15.20 -4.43
C ARG A 63 -18.12 13.98 -4.55
N ASN A 64 -18.23 13.01 -3.64
CA ASN A 64 -17.40 11.81 -3.62
C ASN A 64 -18.07 10.67 -4.38
N LYS A 65 -17.23 9.76 -4.89
CA LYS A 65 -17.65 8.51 -5.50
C LYS A 65 -17.32 7.37 -4.55
N LEU A 66 -18.37 6.75 -4.00
CA LEU A 66 -18.22 5.54 -3.19
C LEU A 66 -18.38 4.33 -4.09
N LEU A 67 -17.56 3.31 -3.85
CA LEU A 67 -17.72 2.03 -4.53
C LEU A 67 -19.01 1.35 -4.09
N THR A 68 -19.72 0.77 -5.06
CA THR A 68 -20.79 -0.20 -4.78
C THR A 68 -20.17 -1.53 -4.32
N GLU A 69 -20.99 -2.46 -3.87
CA GLU A 69 -20.54 -3.83 -3.58
C GLU A 69 -19.87 -4.48 -4.80
N HIS A 70 -20.43 -4.29 -6.01
CA HIS A 70 -19.83 -4.75 -7.25
C HIS A 70 -18.52 -4.03 -7.57
N GLY A 71 -18.43 -2.73 -7.24
CA GLY A 71 -17.19 -1.96 -7.36
C GLY A 71 -16.09 -2.50 -6.46
N ILE A 72 -16.40 -2.80 -5.20
CA ILE A 72 -15.43 -3.41 -4.25
C ILE A 72 -14.96 -4.76 -4.77
N GLN A 73 -15.88 -5.60 -5.25
CA GLN A 73 -15.54 -6.90 -5.82
C GLN A 73 -14.63 -6.77 -7.06
N LEU A 74 -15.00 -5.89 -8.00
CA LEU A 74 -14.19 -5.65 -9.20
C LEU A 74 -12.83 -5.06 -8.85
N LEU A 75 -12.71 -4.18 -7.84
CA LEU A 75 -11.45 -3.58 -7.42
C LEU A 75 -10.43 -4.65 -7.01
N GLY A 76 -10.86 -5.66 -6.26
CA GLY A 76 -10.01 -6.77 -5.89
C GLY A 76 -9.46 -7.56 -7.09
N TYR A 77 -10.30 -7.79 -8.11
CA TYR A 77 -9.88 -8.45 -9.35
C TYR A 77 -9.05 -7.54 -10.24
N ALA A 78 -9.42 -6.27 -10.39
CA ALA A 78 -8.69 -5.30 -11.20
C ALA A 78 -7.23 -5.16 -10.74
N ARG A 79 -7.01 -5.03 -9.44
CA ARG A 79 -5.65 -4.98 -8.87
C ARG A 79 -4.84 -6.24 -9.17
N LYS A 80 -5.46 -7.42 -9.11
CA LYS A 80 -4.79 -8.69 -9.45
C LYS A 80 -4.43 -8.78 -10.93
N ILE A 81 -5.38 -8.44 -11.83
CA ILE A 81 -5.18 -8.47 -13.28
C ILE A 81 -4.07 -7.49 -13.68
N LEU A 82 -4.12 -6.25 -13.19
CA LEU A 82 -3.09 -5.25 -13.47
C LEU A 82 -1.73 -5.68 -12.96
N ARG A 83 -1.67 -6.25 -11.75
CA ARG A 83 -0.43 -6.80 -11.20
C ARG A 83 0.16 -7.88 -12.10
N PHE A 84 -0.63 -8.84 -12.57
CA PHE A 84 -0.14 -9.90 -13.46
C PHE A 84 0.30 -9.36 -14.82
N ASN A 85 -0.42 -8.38 -15.37
CA ASN A 85 0.00 -7.69 -16.60
C ASN A 85 1.36 -7.02 -16.42
N ASP A 86 1.52 -6.24 -15.35
CA ASP A 86 2.75 -5.49 -15.09
C ASP A 86 3.92 -6.44 -14.80
N GLU A 87 3.66 -7.57 -14.15
CA GLU A 87 4.65 -8.63 -13.95
C GLU A 87 5.10 -9.24 -15.27
N ALA A 88 4.16 -9.60 -16.14
CA ALA A 88 4.48 -10.16 -17.45
C ALA A 88 5.33 -9.18 -18.29
N CYS A 89 4.92 -7.90 -18.32
CA CYS A 89 5.69 -6.87 -19.01
C CYS A 89 7.08 -6.68 -18.41
N SER A 90 7.18 -6.59 -17.09
CA SER A 90 8.45 -6.40 -16.39
C SER A 90 9.39 -7.58 -16.60
N SER A 91 8.89 -8.81 -16.51
CA SER A 91 9.72 -10.01 -16.72
C SER A 91 10.31 -10.09 -18.12
N LEU A 92 9.58 -9.62 -19.13
CA LEU A 92 10.06 -9.57 -20.51
C LEU A 92 11.03 -8.39 -20.74
N MET A 93 10.74 -7.23 -20.17
CA MET A 93 11.57 -6.02 -20.36
C MET A 93 12.87 -6.07 -19.57
N PHE A 94 12.86 -6.64 -18.36
CA PHE A 94 13.96 -6.62 -17.42
C PHE A 94 14.56 -8.01 -17.13
N SER A 95 14.31 -9.00 -17.97
CA SER A 95 14.80 -10.38 -17.81
C SER A 95 16.31 -10.50 -17.66
N ASN A 96 17.05 -9.47 -18.05
CA ASN A 96 18.51 -9.41 -17.97
C ASN A 96 19.05 -8.58 -16.81
N LEU A 97 18.18 -8.05 -15.92
CA LEU A 97 18.64 -7.33 -14.75
C LEU A 97 19.43 -8.29 -13.85
N GLN A 98 20.70 -7.95 -13.60
CA GLN A 98 21.61 -8.72 -12.76
C GLN A 98 22.41 -7.80 -11.86
N GLY A 99 22.92 -8.32 -10.77
CA GLY A 99 23.65 -7.58 -9.75
C GLY A 99 23.21 -7.96 -8.36
N VAL A 100 23.46 -7.10 -7.40
CA VAL A 100 23.04 -7.26 -6.01
C VAL A 100 22.10 -6.12 -5.65
N LEU A 101 20.96 -6.43 -5.05
CA LEU A 101 20.07 -5.45 -4.45
C LEU A 101 20.11 -5.65 -2.93
N THR A 102 20.58 -4.64 -2.22
CA THR A 102 20.66 -4.67 -0.75
C THR A 102 19.43 -4.00 -0.15
N ILE A 103 18.67 -4.77 0.61
CA ILE A 103 17.39 -4.34 1.20
C ILE A 103 17.52 -4.28 2.72
N GLY A 104 17.30 -3.10 3.30
CA GLY A 104 17.14 -2.92 4.73
C GLY A 104 15.68 -3.12 5.15
N ALA A 105 15.45 -3.79 6.25
CA ALA A 105 14.11 -3.96 6.84
C ALA A 105 14.17 -3.80 8.35
N SER A 106 13.14 -3.17 8.92
CA SER A 106 12.94 -3.20 10.37
C SER A 106 12.46 -4.58 10.82
N ASP A 107 12.64 -4.91 12.09
CA ASP A 107 12.21 -6.18 12.67
C ASP A 107 10.74 -6.46 12.34
N GLU A 108 9.85 -5.47 12.48
CA GLU A 108 8.42 -5.60 12.19
C GLU A 108 8.13 -5.84 10.70
N SER A 109 8.94 -5.23 9.83
CA SER A 109 8.81 -5.37 8.37
C SER A 109 9.39 -6.68 7.88
N ALA A 110 10.42 -7.20 8.55
CA ALA A 110 11.09 -8.45 8.20
C ALA A 110 10.13 -9.64 8.26
N ASP A 111 9.28 -9.71 9.27
CA ASP A 111 8.33 -10.81 9.43
C ASP A 111 7.07 -10.68 8.55
N THR A 112 6.65 -9.46 8.28
CA THR A 112 5.32 -9.22 7.68
C THR A 112 5.34 -8.91 6.19
N ILE A 113 6.33 -8.18 5.70
CA ILE A 113 6.39 -7.67 4.33
C ILE A 113 7.50 -8.34 3.53
N LEU A 114 8.67 -8.50 4.14
CA LEU A 114 9.89 -8.93 3.45
C LEU A 114 9.77 -10.28 2.76
N PRO A 115 9.16 -11.34 3.34
CA PRO A 115 9.02 -12.62 2.66
C PRO A 115 8.28 -12.54 1.33
N PHE A 116 7.21 -11.74 1.28
CA PHE A 116 6.44 -11.50 0.05
C PHE A 116 7.23 -10.69 -0.97
N LEU A 117 7.95 -9.67 -0.51
CA LEU A 117 8.78 -8.82 -1.35
C LEU A 117 9.91 -9.64 -2.00
N LEU A 118 10.65 -10.43 -1.21
CA LEU A 118 11.74 -11.27 -1.69
C LEU A 118 11.26 -12.32 -2.69
N SER A 119 10.18 -13.04 -2.37
CA SER A 119 9.58 -14.00 -3.28
C SER A 119 9.20 -13.36 -4.61
N ARG A 120 8.66 -12.14 -4.56
CA ARG A 120 8.23 -11.42 -5.74
C ARG A 120 9.41 -10.96 -6.59
N ILE A 121 10.42 -10.34 -5.97
CA ILE A 121 11.62 -9.87 -6.69
C ILE A 121 12.35 -11.05 -7.33
N SER A 122 12.55 -12.16 -6.60
CA SER A 122 13.22 -13.35 -7.13
C SER A 122 12.45 -13.99 -8.29
N SER A 123 11.12 -13.92 -8.29
CA SER A 123 10.30 -14.42 -9.39
C SER A 123 10.42 -13.56 -10.65
N VAL A 124 10.44 -12.24 -10.49
CA VAL A 124 10.48 -11.28 -11.63
C VAL A 124 11.90 -11.07 -12.15
N TYR A 125 12.89 -11.10 -11.25
CA TYR A 125 14.29 -10.83 -11.54
C TYR A 125 15.21 -11.97 -11.06
N PRO A 126 15.16 -13.15 -11.69
CA PRO A 126 15.83 -14.36 -11.18
C PRO A 126 17.37 -14.28 -11.18
N LYS A 127 17.96 -13.30 -11.88
CA LYS A 127 19.40 -13.07 -11.92
C LYS A 127 19.88 -11.99 -10.94
N LEU A 128 18.95 -11.38 -10.18
CA LEU A 128 19.26 -10.38 -9.16
C LEU A 128 19.52 -11.09 -7.82
N ALA A 129 20.72 -10.94 -7.29
CA ALA A 129 21.03 -11.40 -5.93
C ALA A 129 20.42 -10.43 -4.91
N LEU A 130 19.80 -10.96 -3.86
CA LEU A 130 19.18 -10.15 -2.81
C LEU A 130 20.02 -10.28 -1.54
N ASP A 131 20.54 -9.16 -1.03
CA ASP A 131 21.19 -9.04 0.28
C ASP A 131 20.21 -8.35 1.24
N VAL A 132 19.89 -9.00 2.34
CA VAL A 132 18.90 -8.50 3.29
C VAL A 132 19.58 -8.15 4.61
N ARG A 133 19.33 -6.94 5.09
CA ARG A 133 19.86 -6.44 6.35
C ARG A 133 18.74 -6.02 7.28
N VAL A 134 18.57 -6.76 8.38
CA VAL A 134 17.56 -6.45 9.38
C VAL A 134 18.20 -5.68 10.51
N LYS A 135 17.65 -4.52 10.84
CA LYS A 135 18.05 -3.67 11.96
C LYS A 135 16.84 -2.94 12.54
N ARG A 136 16.99 -2.37 13.72
CA ARG A 136 15.94 -1.56 14.35
C ARG A 136 15.53 -0.39 13.45
N ASN A 137 14.24 -0.08 13.47
CA ASN A 137 13.61 0.93 12.61
C ASN A 137 14.30 2.31 12.65
N ALA A 138 14.83 2.70 13.81
CA ALA A 138 15.55 3.96 13.99
C ALA A 138 16.78 4.12 13.06
N TYR A 139 17.40 3.03 12.64
CA TYR A 139 18.62 3.05 11.80
C TYR A 139 18.32 3.01 10.30
N MET A 140 17.09 2.77 9.88
CA MET A 140 16.73 2.57 8.46
C MET A 140 17.08 3.76 7.59
N VAL A 141 16.81 4.98 8.07
CA VAL A 141 17.10 6.22 7.34
C VAL A 141 18.60 6.42 7.12
N ASP A 142 19.39 6.15 8.15
CA ASP A 142 20.84 6.33 8.10
C ASP A 142 21.50 5.29 7.17
N MET A 143 21.00 4.06 7.13
CA MET A 143 21.48 3.03 6.23
C MET A 143 21.30 3.40 4.75
N VAL A 144 20.20 4.07 4.39
CA VAL A 144 20.01 4.58 3.02
C VAL A 144 20.93 5.76 2.75
N LYS A 145 21.02 6.72 3.69
CA LYS A 145 21.87 7.91 3.53
C LYS A 145 23.35 7.56 3.42
N SER A 146 23.81 6.55 4.13
CA SER A 146 25.18 6.05 4.06
C SER A 146 25.44 5.10 2.89
N GLN A 147 24.42 4.84 2.08
CA GLN A 147 24.49 3.86 0.98
C GLN A 147 24.87 2.43 1.44
N GLU A 148 24.59 2.10 2.68
CA GLU A 148 24.75 0.75 3.20
C GLU A 148 23.72 -0.21 2.59
N VAL A 149 22.55 0.32 2.21
CA VAL A 149 21.47 -0.39 1.51
C VAL A 149 20.91 0.47 0.37
N ASP A 150 20.38 -0.17 -0.67
CA ASP A 150 19.77 0.51 -1.82
C ASP A 150 18.37 1.02 -1.50
N LEU A 151 17.62 0.26 -0.70
CA LEU A 151 16.27 0.62 -0.26
C LEU A 151 15.99 0.06 1.13
N VAL A 152 15.01 0.65 1.81
CA VAL A 152 14.53 0.16 3.11
C VAL A 152 13.01 0.00 3.10
N VAL A 153 12.54 -1.01 3.84
CA VAL A 153 11.14 -1.16 4.22
C VAL A 153 11.02 -0.79 5.71
N THR A 154 10.32 0.30 5.98
CA THR A 154 10.25 0.92 7.31
C THR A 154 8.84 1.40 7.63
N THR A 155 8.51 1.52 8.90
CA THR A 155 7.28 2.18 9.37
C THR A 155 7.46 3.68 9.59
N ASN A 156 8.68 4.20 9.45
CA ASN A 156 9.00 5.61 9.56
C ASN A 156 8.96 6.27 8.17
N GLN A 157 8.38 7.47 8.08
CA GLN A 157 8.33 8.28 6.85
C GLN A 157 9.23 9.52 6.99
N PRO A 158 10.52 9.42 6.67
CA PRO A 158 11.42 10.55 6.73
C PRO A 158 11.13 11.55 5.60
N HIS A 159 11.01 12.83 5.92
CA HIS A 159 10.82 13.90 4.92
C HIS A 159 12.04 14.15 4.03
N SER A 160 13.20 13.58 4.39
CA SER A 160 14.48 13.82 3.70
C SER A 160 14.82 12.80 2.61
N LEU A 161 13.95 11.83 2.37
CA LEU A 161 14.14 10.77 1.37
C LEU A 161 12.89 10.60 0.53
N ASP A 162 13.05 10.11 -0.69
CA ASP A 162 11.93 9.68 -1.52
C ASP A 162 11.27 8.46 -0.91
N CYS A 163 10.00 8.59 -0.54
CA CYS A 163 9.24 7.56 0.14
C CYS A 163 7.99 7.19 -0.64
N LEU A 164 7.77 5.89 -0.81
CA LEU A 164 6.53 5.33 -1.32
C LEU A 164 5.72 4.76 -0.16
N ASN A 165 4.54 5.30 0.09
CA ASN A 165 3.63 4.73 1.08
C ASN A 165 3.02 3.44 0.52
N LEU A 166 3.36 2.29 1.10
CA LEU A 166 2.85 0.98 0.69
C LEU A 166 1.48 0.69 1.29
N ARG A 167 1.26 1.06 2.55
CA ARG A 167 -0.02 0.94 3.25
C ARG A 167 -0.04 1.82 4.51
N THR A 168 -1.23 2.14 4.97
CA THR A 168 -1.47 2.74 6.28
C THR A 168 -2.27 1.76 7.13
N SER A 169 -1.87 1.58 8.38
CA SER A 169 -2.56 0.74 9.35
C SER A 169 -2.89 1.56 10.59
N PRO A 170 -4.08 1.38 11.19
CA PRO A 170 -4.41 2.04 12.44
C PRO A 170 -3.54 1.50 13.57
N THR A 171 -3.18 2.37 14.49
CA THR A 171 -2.49 1.99 15.74
C THR A 171 -3.53 1.87 16.85
N HIS A 172 -3.45 0.82 17.65
CA HIS A 172 -4.38 0.54 18.73
C HIS A 172 -3.64 0.44 20.07
N TRP A 173 -4.31 0.88 21.12
CA TRP A 173 -3.88 0.66 22.49
C TRP A 173 -4.34 -0.71 22.97
N TYR A 174 -3.50 -1.38 23.72
CA TYR A 174 -3.80 -2.67 24.34
C TYR A 174 -3.52 -2.61 25.83
N CYS A 175 -4.36 -3.27 26.60
CA CYS A 175 -4.17 -3.45 28.03
C CYS A 175 -4.61 -4.86 28.45
N ALA A 176 -4.27 -5.28 29.66
CA ALA A 176 -4.82 -6.50 30.22
C ALA A 176 -6.36 -6.41 30.34
N ALA A 177 -7.05 -7.55 30.21
CA ALA A 177 -8.51 -7.58 30.18
C ALA A 177 -9.16 -7.02 31.47
N GLU A 178 -8.49 -7.20 32.60
CA GLU A 178 -8.94 -6.71 33.90
C GLU A 178 -8.43 -5.31 34.24
N TYR A 179 -7.61 -4.71 33.35
CA TYR A 179 -7.06 -3.38 33.62
C TYR A 179 -8.12 -2.29 33.48
N VAL A 180 -8.30 -1.50 34.53
CA VAL A 180 -9.20 -0.35 34.54
C VAL A 180 -8.38 0.91 34.75
N LEU A 181 -8.34 1.78 33.75
CA LEU A 181 -7.71 3.10 33.89
C LEU A 181 -8.52 3.97 34.82
N GLN A 182 -7.91 4.43 35.92
CA GLN A 182 -8.54 5.37 36.85
C GLN A 182 -8.43 6.78 36.32
N ARG A 183 -9.53 7.52 36.45
CA ARG A 183 -9.56 8.91 35.94
C ARG A 183 -8.64 9.81 36.76
N GLY A 184 -7.69 10.45 36.07
CA GLY A 184 -6.74 11.38 36.67
C GLY A 184 -5.42 10.76 37.15
N GLU A 185 -5.26 9.45 37.02
CA GLU A 185 -3.97 8.80 37.23
C GLU A 185 -3.13 8.78 35.95
N PRO A 186 -1.79 8.80 36.04
CA PRO A 186 -0.92 8.59 34.90
C PRO A 186 -1.16 7.24 34.25
N VAL A 187 -1.15 7.21 32.91
CA VAL A 187 -1.27 5.96 32.15
C VAL A 187 0.03 5.17 32.25
N PRO A 188 0.04 3.97 32.85
CA PRO A 188 1.23 3.14 32.86
C PRO A 188 1.50 2.61 31.45
N LEU A 189 2.69 2.87 30.93
CA LEU A 189 3.06 2.52 29.57
C LEU A 189 4.09 1.39 29.54
N VAL A 190 3.89 0.46 28.61
CA VAL A 190 4.91 -0.50 28.17
C VAL A 190 5.28 -0.11 26.74
N LEU A 191 6.48 0.35 26.53
CA LEU A 191 6.98 0.88 25.27
C LEU A 191 8.26 0.16 24.84
N LEU A 192 8.57 0.28 23.55
CA LEU A 192 9.87 -0.13 23.03
C LEU A 192 10.99 0.73 23.61
N ASP A 193 12.19 0.15 23.70
CA ASP A 193 13.39 0.87 24.14
C ASP A 193 13.79 1.95 23.12
N ASP A 194 14.47 2.99 23.62
CA ASP A 194 15.15 3.98 22.79
C ASP A 194 16.30 3.38 21.96
N PRO A 195 16.54 3.87 20.74
CA PRO A 195 15.71 4.78 19.93
C PRO A 195 14.55 4.05 19.23
N SER A 196 13.35 4.63 19.28
CA SER A 196 12.17 4.07 18.62
C SER A 196 11.22 5.17 18.11
N PRO A 197 11.11 5.39 16.80
CA PRO A 197 10.15 6.37 16.25
C PRO A 197 8.69 6.10 16.66
N PHE A 198 8.38 4.84 16.95
CA PHE A 198 7.05 4.46 17.43
C PHE A 198 6.81 4.92 18.87
N ARG A 199 7.84 4.78 19.74
CA ARG A 199 7.82 5.33 21.09
C ARG A 199 7.61 6.84 21.07
N ASP A 200 8.40 7.56 20.26
CA ASP A 200 8.33 9.01 20.14
C ASP A 200 6.94 9.47 19.72
N MET A 201 6.37 8.85 18.68
CA MET A 201 5.02 9.12 18.21
C MET A 201 3.95 8.94 19.31
N VAL A 202 4.07 7.88 20.10
CA VAL A 202 3.13 7.58 21.21
C VAL A 202 3.23 8.66 22.29
N LEU A 203 4.44 9.00 22.73
CA LEU A 203 4.67 10.00 23.77
C LEU A 203 4.24 11.40 23.31
N GLU A 204 4.54 11.78 22.08
CA GLU A 204 4.07 13.04 21.49
C GLU A 204 2.54 13.11 21.45
N THR A 205 1.89 12.01 21.07
CA THR A 205 0.42 11.93 21.02
C THR A 205 -0.21 12.14 22.41
N LEU A 206 0.30 11.48 23.43
CA LEU A 206 -0.20 11.63 24.81
C LEU A 206 0.06 13.04 25.36
N ASN A 207 1.26 13.58 25.12
CA ASN A 207 1.61 14.94 25.52
C ASN A 207 0.71 15.99 24.84
N ALA A 208 0.46 15.84 23.54
CA ALA A 208 -0.44 16.72 22.79
C ALA A 208 -1.89 16.66 23.29
N ALA A 209 -2.31 15.50 23.79
CA ALA A 209 -3.65 15.30 24.40
C ALA A 209 -3.70 15.72 25.87
N GLY A 210 -2.59 16.12 26.50
CA GLY A 210 -2.51 16.47 27.92
C GLY A 210 -2.79 15.28 28.83
N ILE A 211 -2.52 14.06 28.39
CA ILE A 211 -2.72 12.83 29.14
C ILE A 211 -1.41 12.50 29.89
N PRO A 212 -1.40 12.48 31.24
CA PRO A 212 -0.22 12.10 32.00
C PRO A 212 0.08 10.60 31.84
N TRP A 213 1.36 10.27 31.78
CA TRP A 213 1.88 8.91 31.61
C TRP A 213 3.11 8.66 32.45
#